data_0749c527024431eb70d68440595f3cd6
#
_entry.id   0749c527024431eb70d68440595f3cd6
#
_cell.length_a   1.000
_cell.length_b   1.000
_cell.length_c   1.000
_cell.angle_alpha   90.00
_cell.angle_beta   90.00
_cell.angle_gamma   90.00
#
_symmetry.space_group_name_H-M   'P 1'
#
loop_
_entity.id
_entity.type
_entity.pdbx_description
1 polymer ?
#
loop_
_entity_poly.entity_id
_entity_poly.type
_entity_poly.pdbx_seq_one_letter_code
_entity_poly.pdbx_strand_id
1 'polypeptide(L)'
;MHKTVHITDDNFEEEVLKSELPVLVDFWAEWCGPCRTLGPTLEEIAADYEGRVKIAKLNVDENPKHAQTFGIRAIPTMIMFKDGSPGDRIMGALPRKSITDVIEGAL
;
A
#
# COMPACT_ATOMS: atom_id res chain seq x y z
N MET A 1 8.79 -13.47 -9.03
CA MET A 1 9.36 -12.12 -8.90
C MET A 1 8.30 -11.17 -8.37
N HIS A 2 8.65 -10.37 -7.37
CA HIS A 2 7.69 -9.45 -6.76
C HIS A 2 7.67 -8.14 -7.53
N LYS A 3 6.45 -7.65 -7.80
CA LYS A 3 6.22 -6.34 -8.42
C LYS A 3 5.91 -5.26 -7.38
N THR A 4 5.58 -5.65 -6.14
CA THR A 4 5.37 -4.70 -5.05
C THR A 4 6.72 -4.16 -4.55
N VAL A 5 6.69 -2.93 -4.04
CA VAL A 5 7.88 -2.24 -3.53
C VAL A 5 7.87 -2.31 -2.00
N HIS A 6 8.99 -2.72 -1.41
CA HIS A 6 9.12 -2.71 0.04
C HIS A 6 9.44 -1.31 0.53
N ILE A 7 8.59 -0.80 1.43
CA ILE A 7 8.73 0.53 2.01
C ILE A 7 9.19 0.39 3.46
N THR A 8 10.16 1.21 3.84
CA THR A 8 10.66 1.30 5.20
C THR A 8 10.47 2.73 5.72
N ASP A 9 10.69 2.92 7.02
CA ASP A 9 10.67 4.28 7.58
C ASP A 9 11.71 5.18 6.90
N ASP A 10 12.82 4.59 6.43
CA ASP A 10 13.91 5.34 5.80
C ASP A 10 13.63 5.75 4.36
N ASN A 11 12.89 4.92 3.60
CA ASN A 11 12.64 5.21 2.18
C ASN A 11 11.23 5.72 1.88
N PHE A 12 10.39 5.88 2.91
CA PHE A 12 8.99 6.30 2.71
C PHE A 12 8.88 7.62 1.97
N GLU A 13 9.68 8.62 2.37
CA GLU A 13 9.63 9.93 1.73
C GLU A 13 9.94 9.83 0.23
N GLU A 14 11.02 9.16 -0.13
CA GLU A 14 11.43 9.02 -1.53
C GLU A 14 10.45 8.20 -2.35
N GLU A 15 10.04 7.05 -1.82
CA GLU A 15 9.25 6.08 -2.58
C GLU A 15 7.76 6.43 -2.63
N VAL A 16 7.25 7.14 -1.63
CA VAL A 16 5.82 7.45 -1.52
C VAL A 16 5.55 8.94 -1.72
N LEU A 17 6.15 9.79 -0.88
CA LEU A 17 5.80 11.21 -0.89
C LEU A 17 6.34 11.95 -2.10
N LYS A 18 7.51 11.53 -2.62
CA LYS A 18 8.13 12.12 -3.79
C LYS A 18 7.91 11.31 -5.07
N SER A 19 7.07 10.30 -5.02
CA SER A 19 6.80 9.46 -6.19
C SER A 19 6.07 10.24 -7.27
N GLU A 20 6.51 10.08 -8.51
CA GLU A 20 5.83 10.66 -9.67
C GLU A 20 4.53 9.91 -10.00
N LEU A 21 4.44 8.64 -9.61
CA LEU A 21 3.24 7.84 -9.79
C LEU A 21 2.42 7.86 -8.50
N PRO A 22 1.08 7.70 -8.59
CA PRO A 22 0.29 7.40 -7.40
C PRO A 22 0.80 6.12 -6.74
N VAL A 23 0.71 6.04 -5.42
CA VAL A 23 1.23 4.90 -4.65
C VAL A 23 0.15 4.38 -3.72
N LEU A 24 -0.18 3.09 -3.84
CA LEU A 24 -1.03 2.41 -2.87
C LEU A 24 -0.11 1.76 -1.84
N VAL A 25 -0.19 2.19 -0.58
CA VAL A 25 0.65 1.64 0.50
C VAL A 25 -0.16 0.68 1.34
N ASP A 26 0.27 -0.57 1.40
CA ASP A 26 -0.31 -1.62 2.23
C ASP A 26 0.46 -1.73 3.55
N PHE A 27 -0.18 -1.34 4.64
CA PHE A 27 0.38 -1.49 5.99
C PHE A 27 0.01 -2.89 6.51
N TRP A 28 1.03 -3.72 6.76
CA TRP A 28 0.84 -5.15 7.04
C TRP A 28 1.82 -5.67 8.08
N ALA A 29 1.63 -6.91 8.53
CA ALA A 29 2.56 -7.61 9.41
C ALA A 29 2.56 -9.11 9.10
N GLU A 30 3.68 -9.76 9.42
CA GLU A 30 3.85 -11.20 9.17
C GLU A 30 2.81 -12.06 9.90
N TRP A 31 2.46 -11.69 11.13
CA TRP A 31 1.50 -12.44 11.95
C TRP A 31 0.05 -12.28 11.50
N CYS A 32 -0.21 -11.39 10.59
CA CYS A 32 -1.56 -11.05 10.16
C CYS A 32 -2.02 -11.98 9.03
N GLY A 33 -2.93 -12.90 9.33
CA GLY A 33 -3.47 -13.83 8.34
C GLY A 33 -4.12 -13.15 7.14
N PRO A 34 -5.05 -12.21 7.36
CA PRO A 34 -5.67 -11.47 6.24
C PRO A 34 -4.64 -10.72 5.38
N CYS A 35 -3.58 -10.17 5.99
CA CYS A 35 -2.50 -9.51 5.24
C CYS A 35 -1.84 -10.49 4.28
N ARG A 36 -1.56 -11.70 4.75
CA ARG A 36 -0.90 -12.72 3.92
C ARG A 36 -1.79 -13.22 2.80
N THR A 37 -3.08 -13.34 3.08
CA THR A 37 -4.07 -13.71 2.05
C THR A 37 -4.14 -12.65 0.95
N LEU A 38 -4.00 -11.38 1.31
CA LEU A 38 -4.04 -10.27 0.37
C LEU A 38 -2.80 -10.20 -0.52
N GLY A 39 -1.67 -10.73 -0.07
CA GLY A 39 -0.38 -10.62 -0.77
C GLY A 39 -0.42 -10.97 -2.24
N PRO A 40 -0.89 -12.18 -2.62
CA PRO A 40 -0.95 -12.56 -4.04
C PRO A 40 -1.81 -11.62 -4.88
N THR A 41 -2.93 -11.14 -4.34
CA THR A 41 -3.80 -10.18 -5.03
C THR A 41 -3.06 -8.88 -5.31
N LEU A 42 -2.29 -8.39 -4.34
CA LEU A 42 -1.51 -7.16 -4.53
C LEU A 42 -0.41 -7.34 -5.56
N GLU A 43 0.23 -8.52 -5.62
CA GLU A 43 1.23 -8.78 -6.66
C GLU A 43 0.61 -8.77 -8.06
N GLU A 44 -0.59 -9.34 -8.21
CA GLU A 44 -1.31 -9.30 -9.49
C GLU A 44 -1.65 -7.86 -9.88
N ILE A 45 -2.16 -7.09 -8.93
CA ILE A 45 -2.50 -5.68 -9.18
C ILE A 45 -1.25 -4.89 -9.55
N ALA A 46 -0.13 -5.13 -8.85
CA ALA A 46 1.13 -4.45 -9.14
C ALA A 46 1.58 -4.72 -10.57
N ALA A 47 1.45 -5.96 -11.03
CA ALA A 47 1.81 -6.32 -12.41
C ALA A 47 0.88 -5.64 -13.41
N ASP A 48 -0.43 -5.63 -13.15
CA ASP A 48 -1.41 -5.07 -14.07
C ASP A 48 -1.30 -3.55 -14.20
N TYR A 49 -0.87 -2.87 -13.15
CA TYR A 49 -0.77 -1.41 -13.13
C TYR A 49 0.67 -0.89 -13.23
N GLU A 50 1.61 -1.77 -13.57
CA GLU A 50 3.02 -1.38 -13.71
C GLU A 50 3.17 -0.17 -14.64
N GLY A 51 3.90 0.85 -14.16
CA GLY A 51 4.09 2.09 -14.91
C GLY A 51 3.00 3.13 -14.71
N ARG A 52 1.88 2.78 -14.07
CA ARG A 52 0.78 3.71 -13.80
C ARG A 52 0.55 3.96 -12.32
N VAL A 53 0.70 2.93 -11.50
CA VAL A 53 0.55 3.00 -10.05
C VAL A 53 1.63 2.14 -9.41
N LYS A 54 2.23 2.63 -8.36
CA LYS A 54 3.16 1.85 -7.55
C LYS A 54 2.38 1.19 -6.43
N ILE A 55 2.57 -0.11 -6.25
CA ILE A 55 1.99 -0.86 -5.14
C ILE A 55 3.11 -1.12 -4.15
N ALA A 56 2.97 -0.59 -2.94
CA ALA A 56 4.00 -0.64 -1.92
C ALA A 56 3.51 -1.37 -0.68
N LYS A 57 4.43 -2.01 0.04
CA LYS A 57 4.12 -2.73 1.28
C LYS A 57 5.04 -2.22 2.39
N LEU A 58 4.45 -1.90 3.53
CA LEU A 58 5.18 -1.43 4.71
C LEU A 58 4.85 -2.34 5.89
N ASN A 59 5.86 -3.05 6.40
CA ASN A 59 5.70 -3.91 7.58
C ASN A 59 5.71 -3.04 8.83
N VAL A 60 4.56 -2.99 9.53
CA VAL A 60 4.38 -2.06 10.67
C VAL A 60 5.19 -2.44 11.89
N ASP A 61 5.56 -3.71 12.03
CA ASP A 61 6.38 -4.15 13.18
C ASP A 61 7.82 -3.66 13.06
N GLU A 62 8.33 -3.64 11.83
CA GLU A 62 9.69 -3.19 11.56
C GLU A 62 9.77 -1.69 11.30
N ASN A 63 8.65 -1.07 10.91
CA ASN A 63 8.61 0.31 10.47
C ASN A 63 7.40 1.03 11.08
N PRO A 64 7.45 1.35 12.39
CA PRO A 64 6.29 1.91 13.08
C PRO A 64 6.03 3.39 12.84
N LYS A 65 7.02 4.15 12.38
CA LYS A 65 6.95 5.61 12.32
C LYS A 65 5.77 6.11 11.49
N HIS A 66 5.70 5.68 10.24
CA HIS A 66 4.66 6.18 9.33
C HIS A 66 3.30 5.54 9.61
N ALA A 67 3.28 4.32 10.14
CA ALA A 67 2.04 3.72 10.60
C ALA A 67 1.41 4.57 11.71
N GLN A 68 2.22 5.07 12.65
CA GLN A 68 1.74 5.95 13.71
C GLN A 68 1.29 7.29 13.15
N THR A 69 2.07 7.88 12.26
CA THR A 69 1.76 9.17 11.64
C THR A 69 0.39 9.17 10.97
N PHE A 70 0.05 8.08 10.26
CA PHE A 70 -1.21 7.97 9.55
C PHE A 70 -2.32 7.31 10.38
N GLY A 71 -2.06 7.03 11.65
CA GLY A 71 -3.06 6.51 12.56
C GLY A 71 -3.54 5.11 12.23
N ILE A 72 -2.64 4.25 11.77
CA ILE A 72 -2.98 2.86 11.43
C ILE A 72 -3.25 2.10 12.73
N ARG A 73 -4.49 1.61 12.90
CA ARG A 73 -4.92 0.89 14.10
C ARG A 73 -5.23 -0.57 13.84
N ALA A 74 -5.57 -0.89 12.61
CA ALA A 74 -5.90 -2.26 12.21
C ALA A 74 -5.17 -2.56 10.91
N ILE A 75 -4.84 -3.83 10.69
CA ILE A 75 -4.16 -4.27 9.47
C ILE A 75 -4.91 -5.45 8.86
N PRO A 76 -4.89 -5.60 7.53
CA PRO A 76 -4.25 -4.67 6.60
C PRO A 76 -5.05 -3.37 6.47
N THR A 77 -4.36 -2.27 6.29
CA THR A 77 -4.95 -0.99 5.88
C THR A 77 -4.14 -0.49 4.70
N MET A 78 -4.82 -0.11 3.63
CA MET A 78 -4.17 0.46 2.46
C MET A 78 -4.55 1.92 2.32
N ILE A 79 -3.58 2.77 2.03
CA ILE A 79 -3.82 4.19 1.79
C ILE A 79 -3.33 4.52 0.38
N MET A 80 -4.20 5.19 -0.39
CA MET A 80 -3.83 5.67 -1.72
C MET A 80 -3.20 7.05 -1.59
N PHE A 81 -1.95 7.18 -2.05
CA PHE A 81 -1.23 8.46 -2.07
C PHE A 81 -1.17 8.98 -3.49
N LYS A 82 -1.43 10.26 -3.66
CA LYS A 82 -1.27 10.93 -4.96
C LYS A 82 -0.61 12.28 -4.73
N ASP A 83 0.46 12.53 -5.48
CA ASP A 83 1.23 13.79 -5.37
C ASP A 83 1.68 14.06 -3.93
N GLY A 84 2.04 12.99 -3.22
CA GLY A 84 2.53 13.07 -1.84
C GLY A 84 1.45 13.25 -0.79
N SER A 85 0.16 13.21 -1.16
CA SER A 85 -0.95 13.40 -0.22
C SER A 85 -1.74 12.11 -0.04
N PRO A 86 -2.11 11.75 1.21
CA PRO A 86 -2.96 10.59 1.45
C PRO A 86 -4.39 10.87 1.00
N GLY A 87 -5.01 9.86 0.40
CA GLY A 87 -6.39 9.92 -0.05
C GLY A 87 -7.22 8.80 0.59
N ASP A 88 -7.93 8.05 -0.26
CA ASP A 88 -8.82 6.99 0.22
C ASP A 88 -8.08 5.90 0.97
N ARG A 89 -8.76 5.33 1.97
CA ARG A 89 -8.27 4.19 2.74
C ARG A 89 -9.16 2.98 2.50
N ILE A 90 -8.50 1.81 2.46
CA ILE A 90 -9.18 0.52 2.42
C ILE A 90 -8.78 -0.22 3.68
N MET A 91 -9.73 -0.58 4.53
CA MET A 91 -9.46 -1.32 5.75
C MET A 91 -9.92 -2.75 5.61
N GLY A 92 -9.00 -3.69 5.90
CA GLY A 92 -9.27 -5.11 5.78
C GLY A 92 -8.90 -5.67 4.41
N ALA A 93 -8.95 -7.00 4.31
CA ALA A 93 -8.61 -7.72 3.07
C ALA A 93 -9.86 -7.79 2.17
N LEU A 94 -10.22 -6.66 1.59
CA LEU A 94 -11.37 -6.54 0.70
C LEU A 94 -11.10 -7.22 -0.64
N PRO A 95 -12.17 -7.51 -1.42
CA PRO A 95 -12.01 -8.10 -2.75
C PRO A 95 -11.20 -7.19 -3.67
N ARG A 96 -10.55 -7.81 -4.66
CA ARG A 96 -9.72 -7.10 -5.64
C ARG A 96 -10.42 -5.88 -6.25
N LYS A 97 -11.70 -6.01 -6.61
CA LYS A 97 -12.44 -4.89 -7.22
C LYS A 97 -12.48 -3.66 -6.32
N SER A 98 -12.63 -3.83 -5.01
CA SER A 98 -12.62 -2.72 -4.07
C SER A 98 -11.30 -1.95 -4.13
N ILE A 99 -10.20 -2.68 -4.28
CA ILE A 99 -8.87 -2.11 -4.36
C ILE A 99 -8.67 -1.41 -5.70
N THR A 100 -9.02 -2.06 -6.79
CA THR A 100 -8.85 -1.48 -8.12
C THR A 100 -9.75 -0.26 -8.31
N ASP A 101 -10.94 -0.23 -7.71
CA ASP A 101 -11.82 0.95 -7.77
C ASP A 101 -11.14 2.18 -7.13
N VAL A 102 -10.46 1.99 -6.01
CA VAL A 102 -9.71 3.08 -5.35
C VAL A 102 -8.54 3.53 -6.24
N ILE A 103 -7.82 2.58 -6.82
CA ILE A 103 -6.71 2.90 -7.74
C ILE A 103 -7.22 3.69 -8.94
N GLU A 104 -8.28 3.23 -9.58
CA GLU A 104 -8.84 3.89 -10.76
C GLU A 104 -9.32 5.31 -10.43
N GLY A 105 -9.86 5.51 -9.23
CA GLY A 105 -10.29 6.84 -8.77
C GLY A 105 -9.14 7.83 -8.60
N ALA A 106 -7.90 7.35 -8.49
CA ALA A 106 -6.71 8.19 -8.31
C ALA A 106 -5.96 8.45 -9.63
N LEU A 107 -6.34 7.78 -10.69
CA LEU A 107 -5.67 7.94 -12.00
C LEU A 107 -6.18 9.12 -12.80
#